data_4e7c54a7f930f3adfc6c60353fa3b614
#
_entry.id   4e7c54a7f930f3adfc6c60353fa3b614
#
_cell.length_a   1.000
_cell.length_b   1.000
_cell.length_c   1.000
_cell.angle_alpha   90.00
_cell.angle_beta   90.00
_cell.angle_gamma   90.00
#
_symmetry.space_group_name_H-M   'P 1'
#
loop_
_entity.id
_entity.type
_entity.pdbx_description
1 polymer ?
#
loop_
_entity_poly.entity_id
_entity_poly.type
_entity_poly.pdbx_seq_one_letter_code
_entity_poly.pdbx_strand_id
1 'polypeptide(L)'
;MMFISKFLRFIYSKFKEPEATSHIHGVFLDIKGKGILIIGKSGVGKSEVALDLIDKGHGLIADDSVSFYKRNQNTLIGKSPSVLKNLMEVRGLGIIDIKKLFGRKSVIPERKLFLVIELKAFKKDIDFSRLEMTVNTFRLFDINIPKIEIPVTQTRHISLLIETAVKNYILLQKGSNALNNLSEKLNRQLSLNY
;
A
#
# COMPACT_ATOMS: atom_id res chain seq x y z
N MET A 1 15.92 17.23 -10.08
CA MET A 1 15.24 16.04 -9.54
C MET A 1 13.71 16.04 -9.68
N MET A 2 13.08 17.19 -9.76
CA MET A 2 11.64 17.36 -10.08
C MET A 2 11.28 17.13 -11.57
N PHE A 3 12.26 16.94 -12.45
CA PHE A 3 12.09 16.85 -13.90
C PHE A 3 11.63 15.46 -14.38
N ILE A 4 12.10 14.36 -13.76
CA ILE A 4 11.78 13.00 -14.23
C ILE A 4 10.31 12.65 -13.92
N SER A 5 9.81 12.97 -12.74
CA SER A 5 8.39 12.73 -12.41
C SER A 5 7.43 13.60 -13.24
N LYS A 6 7.82 14.86 -13.55
CA LYS A 6 7.08 15.73 -14.47
C LYS A 6 7.13 15.22 -15.91
N PHE A 7 8.28 14.70 -16.35
CA PHE A 7 8.46 14.13 -17.68
C PHE A 7 7.66 12.83 -17.85
N LEU A 8 7.67 11.94 -16.85
CA LEU A 8 6.84 10.75 -16.85
C LEU A 8 5.34 11.09 -16.86
N ARG A 9 4.89 12.08 -16.08
CA ARG A 9 3.50 12.57 -16.12
C ARG A 9 3.13 13.19 -17.45
N PHE A 10 4.06 13.90 -18.12
CA PHE A 10 3.84 14.49 -19.45
C PHE A 10 3.71 13.41 -20.53
N ILE A 11 4.57 12.38 -20.52
CA ILE A 11 4.44 11.23 -21.42
C ILE A 11 3.10 10.56 -21.19
N TYR A 12 2.69 10.42 -19.93
CA TYR A 12 1.45 9.80 -19.49
C TYR A 12 0.20 10.47 -20.09
N SER A 13 0.17 11.80 -20.08
CA SER A 13 -0.99 12.55 -20.60
C SER A 13 -1.23 12.36 -22.10
N LYS A 14 -0.26 11.82 -22.84
CA LYS A 14 -0.37 11.56 -24.28
C LYS A 14 -0.83 10.14 -24.65
N PHE A 15 -0.82 9.18 -23.71
CA PHE A 15 -1.32 7.84 -23.96
C PHE A 15 -2.76 7.72 -23.48
N LYS A 16 -3.71 7.70 -24.44
CA LYS A 16 -5.13 7.48 -24.15
C LYS A 16 -5.32 6.05 -23.61
N GLU A 17 -5.57 5.92 -22.30
CA GLU A 17 -6.13 4.70 -21.72
C GLU A 17 -7.65 4.65 -21.91
N PRO A 18 -8.29 3.46 -21.89
CA PRO A 18 -9.73 3.33 -22.09
C PRO A 18 -10.54 4.11 -21.05
N GLU A 19 -11.75 4.51 -21.44
CA GLU A 19 -12.70 5.31 -20.66
C GLU A 19 -12.89 4.79 -19.23
N ALA A 20 -13.00 5.72 -18.27
CA ALA A 20 -13.22 5.47 -16.84
C ALA A 20 -12.02 4.89 -16.04
N THR A 21 -10.80 5.34 -16.34
CA THR A 21 -9.63 5.02 -15.51
C THR A 21 -9.28 6.20 -14.60
N SER A 22 -9.06 5.95 -13.32
CA SER A 22 -8.52 6.95 -12.37
C SER A 22 -7.05 6.66 -12.08
N HIS A 23 -6.24 7.69 -12.08
CA HIS A 23 -4.80 7.60 -11.78
C HIS A 23 -4.53 8.11 -10.37
N ILE A 24 -3.91 7.27 -9.55
CA ILE A 24 -3.54 7.64 -8.18
C ILE A 24 -2.01 7.63 -8.07
N HIS A 25 -1.46 8.73 -7.53
CA HIS A 25 -0.04 8.78 -7.23
C HIS A 25 0.28 7.93 -5.99
N GLY A 26 1.10 6.90 -6.19
CA GLY A 26 1.47 5.96 -5.16
C GLY A 26 2.19 4.73 -5.71
N VAL A 27 2.48 3.79 -4.82
CA VAL A 27 3.03 2.48 -5.18
C VAL A 27 1.98 1.42 -4.92
N PHE A 28 1.78 0.52 -5.87
CA PHE A 28 0.82 -0.57 -5.77
C PHE A 28 1.54 -1.92 -5.81
N LEU A 29 1.38 -2.69 -4.74
CA LEU A 29 2.07 -3.96 -4.51
C LEU A 29 1.10 -5.12 -4.31
N ASP A 30 1.54 -6.31 -4.67
CA ASP A 30 0.96 -7.56 -4.18
C ASP A 30 1.67 -7.96 -2.88
N ILE A 31 0.97 -7.85 -1.75
CA ILE A 31 1.45 -8.32 -0.46
C ILE A 31 0.58 -9.50 -0.01
N LYS A 32 1.17 -10.70 0.06
CA LYS A 32 0.45 -11.94 0.43
C LYS A 32 -0.80 -12.19 -0.42
N GLY A 33 -0.72 -11.94 -1.74
CA GLY A 33 -1.83 -12.13 -2.67
C GLY A 33 -2.90 -11.04 -2.62
N LYS A 34 -2.66 -9.93 -1.92
CA LYS A 34 -3.56 -8.79 -1.78
C LYS A 34 -2.98 -7.55 -2.44
N GLY A 35 -3.79 -6.79 -3.18
CA GLY A 35 -3.38 -5.50 -3.74
C GLY A 35 -3.38 -4.40 -2.70
N ILE A 36 -2.22 -3.87 -2.38
CA ILE A 36 -1.99 -2.84 -1.37
C ILE A 36 -1.50 -1.57 -2.05
N LEU A 37 -2.27 -0.49 -1.93
CA LEU A 37 -1.89 0.82 -2.42
C LEU A 37 -1.20 1.61 -1.31
N ILE A 38 0.06 1.98 -1.53
CA ILE A 38 0.83 2.82 -0.62
C ILE A 38 0.79 4.25 -1.15
N ILE A 39 0.20 5.16 -0.39
CA ILE A 39 0.12 6.60 -0.68
C ILE A 39 0.84 7.41 0.39
N GLY A 40 1.03 8.70 0.14
CA GLY A 40 1.67 9.64 1.06
C GLY A 40 2.35 10.77 0.30
N LYS A 41 2.82 11.79 1.02
CA LYS A 41 3.50 12.94 0.41
C LYS A 41 4.70 12.51 -0.41
N SER A 42 5.04 13.32 -1.44
CA SER A 42 6.28 13.10 -2.20
C SER A 42 7.49 13.15 -1.26
N GLY A 43 8.43 12.21 -1.44
CA GLY A 43 9.63 12.12 -0.62
C GLY A 43 9.46 11.44 0.74
N VAL A 44 8.28 10.86 1.06
CA VAL A 44 8.03 10.15 2.33
C VAL A 44 8.68 8.76 2.39
N GLY A 45 9.28 8.28 1.30
CA GLY A 45 9.94 6.97 1.25
C GLY A 45 9.09 5.83 0.68
N LYS A 46 8.07 6.13 -0.14
CA LYS A 46 7.18 5.09 -0.72
C LYS A 46 7.95 4.05 -1.56
N SER A 47 8.79 4.52 -2.50
CA SER A 47 9.52 3.63 -3.41
C SER A 47 10.61 2.85 -2.67
N GLU A 48 11.28 3.46 -1.69
CA GLU A 48 12.29 2.78 -0.86
C GLU A 48 11.66 1.66 -0.02
N VAL A 49 10.50 1.93 0.58
CA VAL A 49 9.73 0.92 1.34
C VAL A 49 9.21 -0.19 0.40
N ALA A 50 8.76 0.18 -0.80
CA ALA A 50 8.30 -0.80 -1.78
C ALA A 50 9.45 -1.70 -2.25
N LEU A 51 10.65 -1.16 -2.48
CA LEU A 51 11.83 -1.93 -2.86
C LEU A 51 12.20 -2.96 -1.79
N ASP A 52 12.18 -2.56 -0.51
CA ASP A 52 12.43 -3.49 0.61
C ASP A 52 11.34 -4.60 0.70
N LEU A 53 10.07 -4.28 0.41
CA LEU A 53 9.01 -5.28 0.34
C LEU A 53 9.19 -6.24 -0.85
N ILE A 54 9.65 -5.74 -2.00
CA ILE A 54 9.95 -6.55 -3.19
C ILE A 54 11.11 -7.52 -2.91
N ASP A 55 12.18 -7.04 -2.26
CA ASP A 55 13.32 -7.87 -1.83
C ASP A 55 12.87 -8.99 -0.89
N LYS A 56 11.86 -8.74 -0.05
CA LYS A 56 11.21 -9.74 0.82
C LYS A 56 10.24 -10.70 0.08
N GLY A 57 10.19 -10.62 -1.25
CA GLY A 57 9.41 -11.54 -2.09
C GLY A 57 7.97 -11.09 -2.37
N HIS A 58 7.63 -9.83 -2.15
CA HIS A 58 6.36 -9.25 -2.60
C HIS A 58 6.45 -8.79 -4.05
N GLY A 59 5.30 -8.58 -4.71
CA GLY A 59 5.25 -8.24 -6.13
C GLY A 59 4.94 -6.77 -6.39
N LEU A 60 5.70 -6.13 -7.30
CA LEU A 60 5.36 -4.82 -7.85
C LEU A 60 4.22 -4.94 -8.85
N ILE A 61 3.22 -4.06 -8.73
CA ILE A 61 2.18 -3.88 -9.75
C ILE A 61 2.41 -2.57 -10.50
N ALA A 62 2.58 -1.46 -9.76
CA ALA A 62 2.85 -0.15 -10.33
C ALA A 62 3.62 0.74 -9.34
N ASP A 63 4.46 1.64 -9.86
CA ASP A 63 5.12 2.72 -9.11
C ASP A 63 4.78 4.08 -9.73
N ASP A 64 4.83 5.13 -8.91
CA ASP A 64 4.53 6.54 -9.20
C ASP A 64 3.09 6.81 -9.65
N SER A 65 2.54 6.04 -10.56
CA SER A 65 1.17 6.18 -11.04
C SER A 65 0.49 4.83 -11.17
N VAL A 66 -0.66 4.67 -10.51
CA VAL A 66 -1.46 3.46 -10.55
C VAL A 66 -2.77 3.75 -11.28
N SER A 67 -3.02 3.01 -12.36
CA SER A 67 -4.28 3.08 -13.11
C SER A 67 -5.32 2.16 -12.48
N PHE A 68 -6.42 2.72 -11.97
CA PHE A 68 -7.54 1.96 -11.42
C PHE A 68 -8.75 2.00 -12.35
N TYR A 69 -9.42 0.86 -12.48
CA TYR A 69 -10.71 0.74 -13.18
C TYR A 69 -11.67 -0.15 -12.40
N LYS A 70 -12.98 0.04 -12.62
CA LYS A 70 -14.02 -0.84 -12.07
C LYS A 70 -14.10 -2.12 -12.89
N ARG A 71 -13.99 -3.28 -12.24
CA ARG A 71 -14.33 -4.56 -12.84
C ARG A 71 -15.83 -4.87 -12.68
N ASN A 72 -16.40 -4.44 -11.56
CA ASN A 72 -17.83 -4.48 -11.25
C ASN A 72 -18.16 -3.40 -10.21
N GLN A 73 -19.41 -3.37 -9.69
CA GLN A 73 -19.89 -2.35 -8.76
C GLN A 73 -19.03 -2.20 -7.49
N ASN A 74 -18.39 -3.29 -7.02
CA ASN A 74 -17.67 -3.32 -5.74
C ASN A 74 -16.20 -3.73 -5.87
N THR A 75 -15.66 -3.76 -7.10
CA THR A 75 -14.28 -4.25 -7.31
C THR A 75 -13.48 -3.28 -8.16
N LEU A 76 -12.43 -2.73 -7.56
CA LEU A 76 -11.41 -1.93 -8.24
C LEU A 76 -10.20 -2.81 -8.55
N ILE A 77 -9.73 -2.72 -9.79
CA ILE A 77 -8.49 -3.35 -10.22
C ILE A 77 -7.47 -2.26 -10.50
N GLY A 78 -6.28 -2.42 -9.94
CA GLY A 78 -5.15 -1.56 -10.19
C GLY A 78 -4.10 -2.25 -11.05
N LYS A 79 -3.52 -1.51 -11.97
CA LYS A 79 -2.44 -1.94 -12.87
C LYS A 79 -1.44 -0.83 -13.13
N SER A 80 -0.26 -1.19 -13.59
CA SER A 80 0.67 -0.21 -14.13
C SER A 80 0.21 0.24 -15.50
N PRO A 81 0.36 1.51 -15.80
CA PRO A 81 0.31 1.97 -17.18
C PRO A 81 1.39 1.30 -18.03
N SER A 82 1.08 1.08 -19.32
CA SER A 82 1.95 0.30 -20.22
C SER A 82 3.39 0.79 -20.28
N VAL A 83 3.56 2.12 -20.32
CA VAL A 83 4.88 2.79 -20.43
C VAL A 83 5.72 2.71 -19.15
N LEU A 84 5.10 2.49 -17.99
CA LEU A 84 5.78 2.38 -16.67
C LEU A 84 5.88 0.94 -16.19
N LYS A 85 5.45 -0.03 -17.00
CA LYS A 85 5.39 -1.42 -16.60
C LYS A 85 6.75 -1.94 -16.15
N ASN A 86 6.80 -2.53 -14.96
CA ASN A 86 7.98 -3.09 -14.28
C ASN A 86 9.05 -2.07 -13.89
N LEU A 87 8.84 -0.79 -14.13
CA LEU A 87 9.78 0.27 -13.78
C LEU A 87 9.45 0.84 -12.40
N MET A 88 10.50 1.24 -11.69
CA MET A 88 10.42 1.93 -10.40
C MET A 88 11.46 3.06 -10.36
N GLU A 89 11.05 4.24 -9.84
CA GLU A 89 11.98 5.34 -9.58
C GLU A 89 12.47 5.27 -8.13
N VAL A 90 13.77 5.07 -7.94
CA VAL A 90 14.40 5.04 -6.62
C VAL A 90 15.39 6.21 -6.50
N ARG A 91 15.21 7.01 -5.46
CA ARG A 91 16.10 8.16 -5.21
C ARG A 91 17.55 7.71 -5.06
N GLY A 92 18.45 8.32 -5.83
CA GLY A 92 19.87 7.99 -5.85
C GLY A 92 20.27 6.88 -6.82
N LEU A 93 19.31 6.05 -7.28
CA LEU A 93 19.55 5.02 -8.29
C LEU A 93 18.94 5.36 -9.66
N GLY A 94 17.93 6.26 -9.70
CA GLY A 94 17.19 6.57 -10.92
C GLY A 94 16.08 5.57 -11.20
N ILE A 95 15.79 5.33 -12.50
CA ILE A 95 14.78 4.36 -12.94
C ILE A 95 15.41 2.98 -13.05
N ILE A 96 14.84 2.00 -12.35
CA ILE A 96 15.28 0.60 -12.35
C ILE A 96 14.18 -0.32 -12.89
N ASP A 97 14.57 -1.42 -13.51
CA ASP A 97 13.66 -2.48 -13.99
C ASP A 97 13.59 -3.61 -12.95
N ILE A 98 12.49 -3.63 -12.20
CA ILE A 98 12.27 -4.60 -11.12
C ILE A 98 12.26 -6.04 -11.62
N LYS A 99 11.68 -6.28 -12.80
CA LYS A 99 11.65 -7.63 -13.38
C LYS A 99 13.04 -8.14 -13.72
N LYS A 100 13.93 -7.27 -14.19
CA LYS A 100 15.33 -7.66 -14.51
C LYS A 100 16.16 -7.88 -13.26
N LEU A 101 15.94 -7.07 -12.21
CA LEU A 101 16.70 -7.14 -10.95
C LEU A 101 16.26 -8.30 -10.06
N PHE A 102 14.93 -8.49 -9.88
CA PHE A 102 14.37 -9.44 -8.90
C PHE A 102 13.66 -10.65 -9.54
N GLY A 103 13.64 -10.73 -10.90
CA GLY A 103 13.05 -11.83 -11.63
C GLY A 103 11.55 -11.71 -11.90
N ARG A 104 10.99 -12.69 -12.62
CA ARG A 104 9.61 -12.65 -13.12
C ARG A 104 8.54 -12.66 -12.00
N LYS A 105 8.85 -13.25 -10.85
CA LYS A 105 7.92 -13.37 -9.73
C LYS A 105 7.75 -12.05 -8.96
N SER A 106 8.68 -11.11 -9.12
CA SER A 106 8.64 -9.80 -8.45
C SER A 106 7.69 -8.79 -9.10
N VAL A 107 7.07 -9.13 -10.23
CA VAL A 107 6.15 -8.25 -10.95
C VAL A 107 4.81 -8.93 -11.20
N ILE A 108 3.73 -8.25 -10.88
CA ILE A 108 2.35 -8.73 -11.02
C ILE A 108 1.60 -7.81 -11.97
N PRO A 109 0.86 -8.33 -12.98
CA PRO A 109 0.21 -7.48 -13.99
C PRO A 109 -0.85 -6.54 -13.42
N GLU A 110 -1.71 -7.06 -12.53
CA GLU A 110 -2.81 -6.33 -11.91
C GLU A 110 -3.30 -7.05 -10.65
N ARG A 111 -3.98 -6.32 -9.76
CA ARG A 111 -4.65 -6.87 -8.56
C ARG A 111 -5.90 -6.08 -8.21
N LYS A 112 -6.83 -6.76 -7.51
CA LYS A 112 -7.91 -6.08 -6.80
C LYS A 112 -7.32 -5.23 -5.69
N LEU A 113 -7.73 -3.96 -5.61
CA LEU A 113 -7.40 -3.09 -4.49
C LEU A 113 -8.09 -3.62 -3.22
N PHE A 114 -7.28 -4.01 -2.24
CA PHE A 114 -7.74 -4.59 -0.98
C PHE A 114 -7.63 -3.62 0.18
N LEU A 115 -6.53 -2.87 0.25
CA LEU A 115 -6.22 -1.97 1.37
C LEU A 115 -5.38 -0.80 0.87
N VAL A 116 -5.59 0.37 1.44
CA VAL A 116 -4.74 1.55 1.26
C VAL A 116 -3.91 1.75 2.52
N ILE A 117 -2.60 1.95 2.36
CA ILE A 117 -1.68 2.35 3.42
C ILE A 117 -1.24 3.79 3.14
N GLU A 118 -1.55 4.70 4.05
CA GLU A 118 -1.08 6.08 3.95
C GLU A 118 0.14 6.30 4.84
N LEU A 119 1.29 6.60 4.24
CA LEU A 119 2.50 6.98 4.97
C LEU A 119 2.43 8.45 5.36
N LYS A 120 2.43 8.74 6.66
CA LYS A 120 2.41 10.09 7.21
C LYS A 120 3.74 10.42 7.88
N ALA A 121 4.27 11.60 7.57
CA ALA A 121 5.42 12.11 8.32
C ALA A 121 5.03 12.24 9.81
N PHE A 122 5.88 11.72 10.69
CA PHE A 122 5.64 11.78 12.13
C PHE A 122 5.57 13.24 12.59
N LYS A 123 4.50 13.56 13.31
CA LYS A 123 4.36 14.82 14.05
C LYS A 123 4.19 14.47 15.52
N LYS A 124 4.90 15.17 16.42
CA LYS A 124 4.84 14.91 17.87
C LYS A 124 3.44 15.02 18.47
N ASP A 125 2.57 15.81 17.84
CA ASP A 125 1.22 16.13 18.32
C ASP A 125 0.14 15.14 17.84
N ILE A 126 0.50 14.10 17.08
CA ILE A 126 -0.46 13.08 16.65
C ILE A 126 -0.37 11.91 17.62
N ASP A 127 -1.41 11.72 18.42
CA ASP A 127 -1.58 10.52 19.24
C ASP A 127 -1.97 9.35 18.34
N PHE A 128 -0.98 8.50 18.05
CA PHE A 128 -1.26 7.21 17.42
C PHE A 128 -1.65 6.23 18.53
N SER A 129 -2.90 5.81 18.54
CA SER A 129 -3.39 4.77 19.46
C SER A 129 -2.38 3.61 19.51
N ARG A 130 -1.95 3.27 20.73
CA ARG A 130 -1.00 2.16 20.96
C ARG A 130 -1.72 0.82 21.05
N LEU A 131 -3.02 0.83 21.24
CA LEU A 131 -3.81 -0.36 21.52
C LEU A 131 -4.54 -0.87 20.29
N GLU A 132 -4.92 0.01 19.36
CA GLU A 132 -5.78 -0.37 18.25
C GLU A 132 -5.31 0.20 16.91
N MET A 133 -5.40 -0.64 15.89
CA MET A 133 -5.14 -0.22 14.51
C MET A 133 -6.39 0.48 13.96
N THR A 134 -6.32 1.79 13.79
CA THR A 134 -7.42 2.58 13.24
C THR A 134 -7.56 2.33 11.73
N VAL A 135 -8.75 1.87 11.33
CA VAL A 135 -9.09 1.66 9.92
C VAL A 135 -10.04 2.78 9.49
N ASN A 136 -9.54 3.66 8.64
CA ASN A 136 -10.29 4.74 8.00
C ASN A 136 -10.82 4.30 6.64
N THR A 137 -11.46 5.21 5.90
CA THR A 137 -11.99 4.97 4.57
C THR A 137 -11.26 5.82 3.53
N PHE A 138 -10.88 5.18 2.42
CA PHE A 138 -10.43 5.82 1.18
C PHE A 138 -11.51 5.59 0.11
N ARG A 139 -12.03 6.67 -0.49
CA ARG A 139 -13.08 6.59 -1.50
C ARG A 139 -12.50 6.73 -2.90
N LEU A 140 -12.81 5.79 -3.78
CA LEU A 140 -12.44 5.83 -5.19
C LEU A 140 -13.59 5.25 -6.04
N PHE A 141 -14.06 5.96 -7.06
CA PHE A 141 -15.22 5.58 -7.89
C PHE A 141 -16.46 5.17 -7.07
N ASP A 142 -16.78 5.89 -6.00
CA ASP A 142 -17.89 5.58 -5.08
C ASP A 142 -17.76 4.25 -4.31
N ILE A 143 -16.59 3.61 -4.38
CA ILE A 143 -16.26 2.42 -3.61
C ILE A 143 -15.42 2.82 -2.40
N ASN A 144 -15.85 2.39 -1.23
CA ASN A 144 -15.13 2.60 0.02
C ASN A 144 -14.09 1.49 0.21
N ILE A 145 -12.82 1.90 0.30
CA ILE A 145 -11.68 1.00 0.53
C ILE A 145 -11.14 1.27 1.93
N PRO A 146 -10.86 0.23 2.72
CA PRO A 146 -10.23 0.42 4.03
C PRO A 146 -8.85 1.06 3.88
N LYS A 147 -8.54 1.98 4.78
CA LYS A 147 -7.29 2.72 4.81
C LYS A 147 -6.68 2.70 6.20
N ILE A 148 -5.38 2.41 6.29
CA ILE A 148 -4.59 2.46 7.52
C ILE A 148 -3.52 3.54 7.36
N GLU A 149 -3.32 4.35 8.40
CA GLU A 149 -2.28 5.38 8.44
C GLU A 149 -1.08 4.87 9.25
N ILE A 150 0.11 4.96 8.66
CA ILE A 150 1.36 4.53 9.30
C ILE A 150 2.29 5.74 9.44
N PRO A 151 2.69 6.10 10.67
CA PRO A 151 3.66 7.16 10.89
C PRO A 151 5.06 6.71 10.49
N VAL A 152 5.71 7.51 9.64
CA VAL A 152 7.09 7.28 9.21
C VAL A 152 8.03 8.00 10.17
N THR A 153 8.91 7.25 10.83
CA THR A 153 10.00 7.76 11.66
C THR A 153 11.32 7.17 11.19
N GLN A 154 12.43 7.83 11.47
CA GLN A 154 13.77 7.36 11.07
C GLN A 154 14.18 6.03 11.73
N THR A 155 13.58 5.69 12.88
CA THR A 155 13.95 4.51 13.68
C THR A 155 13.08 3.29 13.43
N ARG A 156 12.02 3.38 12.62
CA ARG A 156 11.08 2.28 12.40
C ARG A 156 11.32 1.58 11.06
N HIS A 157 11.29 0.26 11.07
CA HIS A 157 11.26 -0.55 9.85
C HIS A 157 9.85 -0.51 9.23
N ILE A 158 9.61 0.46 8.36
CA ILE A 158 8.27 0.76 7.81
C ILE A 158 7.71 -0.40 6.98
N SER A 159 8.55 -1.08 6.21
CA SER A 159 8.14 -2.25 5.43
C SER A 159 7.61 -3.38 6.31
N LEU A 160 8.27 -3.64 7.46
CA LEU A 160 7.80 -4.63 8.44
C LEU A 160 6.45 -4.21 9.04
N LEU A 161 6.28 -2.92 9.36
CA LEU A 161 5.00 -2.41 9.87
C LEU A 161 3.88 -2.56 8.84
N ILE A 162 4.14 -2.27 7.56
CA ILE A 162 3.18 -2.45 6.47
C ILE A 162 2.80 -3.93 6.34
N GLU A 163 3.79 -4.82 6.25
CA GLU A 163 3.53 -6.26 6.12
C GLU A 163 2.71 -6.79 7.30
N THR A 164 3.05 -6.35 8.52
CA THR A 164 2.33 -6.72 9.74
C THR A 164 0.91 -6.16 9.75
N ALA A 165 0.72 -4.89 9.37
CA ALA A 165 -0.61 -4.28 9.29
C ALA A 165 -1.51 -5.02 8.28
N VAL A 166 -0.97 -5.39 7.10
CA VAL A 166 -1.69 -6.19 6.11
C VAL A 166 -2.08 -7.56 6.67
N LYS A 167 -1.16 -8.28 7.31
CA LYS A 167 -1.43 -9.58 7.94
C LYS A 167 -2.50 -9.46 9.03
N ASN A 168 -2.37 -8.46 9.91
CA ASN A 168 -3.34 -8.21 10.97
C ASN A 168 -4.72 -7.86 10.41
N TYR A 169 -4.77 -7.02 9.38
CA TYR A 169 -6.04 -6.68 8.72
C TYR A 169 -6.71 -7.90 8.08
N ILE A 170 -5.93 -8.80 7.47
CA ILE A 170 -6.45 -10.07 6.93
C ILE A 170 -7.04 -10.94 8.05
N LEU A 171 -6.42 -11.00 9.24
CA LEU A 171 -6.94 -11.73 10.40
C LEU A 171 -8.23 -11.10 10.93
N LEU A 172 -8.29 -9.77 11.04
CA LEU A 172 -9.50 -9.04 11.43
C LEU A 172 -10.69 -9.36 10.50
N GLN A 173 -10.45 -9.41 9.18
CA GLN A 173 -11.48 -9.78 8.20
C GLN A 173 -11.97 -11.23 8.37
N LYS A 174 -11.19 -12.09 9.00
CA LYS A 174 -11.55 -13.48 9.35
C LYS A 174 -12.19 -13.61 10.74
N GLY A 175 -12.47 -12.49 11.41
CA GLY A 175 -13.06 -12.46 12.76
C GLY A 175 -12.05 -12.63 13.91
N SER A 176 -10.75 -12.67 13.65
CA SER A 176 -9.73 -12.76 14.70
C SER A 176 -9.27 -11.36 15.11
N ASN A 177 -9.60 -10.96 16.35
CA ASN A 177 -9.18 -9.69 16.94
C ASN A 177 -8.40 -9.95 18.24
N ALA A 178 -7.14 -9.54 18.26
CA ALA A 178 -6.25 -9.76 19.41
C ALA A 178 -6.72 -9.03 20.69
N LEU A 179 -7.35 -7.86 20.57
CA LEU A 179 -7.91 -7.12 21.71
C LEU A 179 -9.11 -7.85 22.31
N ASN A 180 -10.03 -8.34 21.47
CA ASN A 180 -11.16 -9.15 21.95
C ASN A 180 -10.67 -10.40 22.68
N ASN A 181 -9.68 -11.10 22.10
CA ASN A 181 -9.07 -12.27 22.71
C ASN A 181 -8.40 -11.95 24.06
N LEU A 182 -7.74 -10.78 24.17
CA LEU A 182 -7.16 -10.32 25.42
C LEU A 182 -8.23 -10.01 26.46
N SER A 183 -9.28 -9.27 26.08
CA SER A 183 -10.41 -8.93 26.97
C SER A 183 -11.10 -10.17 27.51
N GLU A 184 -11.34 -11.17 26.65
CA GLU A 184 -11.92 -12.47 27.09
C GLU A 184 -11.02 -13.20 28.09
N LYS A 185 -9.70 -13.23 27.84
CA LYS A 185 -8.73 -13.83 28.76
C LYS A 185 -8.72 -13.15 30.12
N LEU A 186 -8.71 -11.81 30.13
CA LEU A 186 -8.75 -11.03 31.37
C LEU A 186 -10.03 -11.26 32.14
N ASN A 187 -11.20 -11.26 31.49
CA ASN A 187 -12.48 -11.54 32.14
C ASN A 187 -12.53 -12.94 32.74
N ARG A 188 -12.01 -13.96 32.05
CA ARG A 188 -11.90 -15.33 32.60
C ARG A 188 -11.02 -15.40 33.85
N GLN A 189 -9.86 -14.70 33.83
CA GLN A 189 -8.97 -14.67 35.00
C GLN A 189 -9.61 -13.95 36.20
N LEU A 190 -10.32 -12.86 35.96
CA LEU A 190 -11.04 -12.12 37.00
C LEU A 190 -12.18 -12.97 37.62
N SER A 191 -12.91 -13.73 36.78
CA SER A 191 -14.00 -14.62 37.28
C SER A 191 -13.53 -15.87 38.02
N LEU A 192 -12.26 -16.23 37.92
CA LEU A 192 -11.67 -17.37 38.68
C LEU A 192 -11.08 -16.93 40.03
N ASN A 193 -10.95 -15.63 40.29
CA ASN A 193 -10.40 -15.06 41.53
C ASN A 193 -11.50 -14.53 42.49
N TYR A 194 -12.77 -14.82 42.18
CA TYR A 194 -13.94 -14.62 43.00
C TYR A 194 -14.66 -15.99 43.21
#